data_098aab05374872358394d369bba98db3
#
_entry.id   098aab05374872358394d369bba98db3
#
_cell.length_a   1.000
_cell.length_b   1.000
_cell.length_c   1.000
_cell.angle_alpha   90.00
_cell.angle_beta   90.00
_cell.angle_gamma   90.00
#
_symmetry.space_group_name_H-M   'P 1'
#
loop_
_entity.id
_entity.type
_entity.pdbx_description
1 polymer ?
#
loop_
_entity_poly.entity_id
_entity_poly.type
_entity_poly.pdbx_seq_one_letter_code
_entity_poly.pdbx_strand_id
1 'polypeptide(L)'
;MKQSDIVITNPPFSEFKNLFSLLEIYDKDYLLISNQNAITYKEIFPSIKNGTSRVGYHFGDMAFKVPKETPPRKTRFWVDESGQKWRSLGNAMWLTSLEVKKSLKKLHLKSRYKEEAYPKYDQFDAIHVRKVAEIPVDYDGIMGVPLTYLKYHNEEVFEIVGEANHGSDNEYDLFKPSINGKDTFKRILIRKRKKEKAKFRILDLFCGAGGMSYGLHKNPNFETKVALDINEKLAQTFKANMPDTKVIIGDIRELSVKEEIIELSKQNDINMIVGGPPCQGFSLKGKKLGLEDPRNFLFVEYLKIVQELQPQIFLIENVKNLMSTSQGWFKNQIIQEITQMGYYVEVDVLKASDYGVPQNRERVFFICSKEKKISLPTPRKGTSYVTVREAIGDLAYLNSNEGEFEQEYVTTAHSSYQKMMRKCSVKLYNHKASNHSKIAIEKLSMIPPEKGKECLPKELHGKQKFSSTWGRLVWDEPSPTIDTRFDAASNGKNNHPFLNRSITAREAARLQSFDDKFIFYGNKVDIRTQIGNAVPPLLSKAIADQIENEYLN
;
A
#
# COMPACT_ATOMS: atom_id res chain seq x y z
N MET A 1 -13.97 -31.09 7.78
CA MET A 1 -13.58 -29.70 8.08
C MET A 1 -12.23 -29.55 8.78
N LYS A 2 -11.89 -30.34 9.81
CA LYS A 2 -10.57 -30.18 10.50
C LYS A 2 -9.33 -30.40 9.60
N GLN A 3 -9.47 -31.12 8.47
CA GLN A 3 -8.36 -31.49 7.58
C GLN A 3 -8.29 -30.66 6.28
N SER A 4 -9.18 -29.72 6.07
CA SER A 4 -9.22 -28.88 4.87
C SER A 4 -8.96 -27.42 5.20
N ASP A 5 -8.21 -26.72 4.34
CA ASP A 5 -7.95 -25.29 4.46
C ASP A 5 -9.08 -24.47 3.81
N ILE A 6 -9.66 -24.98 2.73
CA ILE A 6 -10.72 -24.33 1.96
C ILE A 6 -11.87 -25.32 1.75
N VAL A 7 -13.10 -24.84 1.91
CA VAL A 7 -14.33 -25.59 1.63
C VAL A 7 -15.02 -25.03 0.39
N ILE A 8 -15.10 -25.84 -0.67
CA ILE A 8 -15.80 -25.49 -1.91
C ILE A 8 -17.00 -26.40 -2.07
N THR A 9 -18.22 -25.86 -2.05
CA THR A 9 -19.43 -26.67 -2.12
C THR A 9 -20.66 -25.92 -2.61
N ASN A 10 -21.65 -26.68 -3.07
CA ASN A 10 -23.03 -26.24 -3.32
C ASN A 10 -23.94 -26.93 -2.29
N PRO A 11 -24.08 -26.40 -1.08
CA PRO A 11 -24.86 -27.03 -0.04
C PRO A 11 -26.37 -26.96 -0.34
N PRO A 12 -27.19 -27.87 0.22
CA PRO A 12 -28.63 -27.68 0.26
C PRO A 12 -28.95 -26.34 0.92
N PHE A 13 -29.85 -25.55 0.33
CA PHE A 13 -30.17 -24.20 0.86
C PHE A 13 -30.80 -24.26 2.26
N SER A 14 -31.42 -25.36 2.63
CA SER A 14 -31.95 -25.60 3.99
C SER A 14 -30.84 -25.68 5.04
N GLU A 15 -29.69 -26.21 4.68
CA GLU A 15 -28.53 -26.42 5.58
C GLU A 15 -27.48 -25.29 5.47
N PHE A 16 -27.72 -24.30 4.62
CA PHE A 16 -26.73 -23.27 4.31
C PHE A 16 -26.29 -22.48 5.54
N LYS A 17 -27.23 -22.10 6.41
CA LYS A 17 -26.93 -21.37 7.65
C LYS A 17 -26.05 -22.17 8.61
N ASN A 18 -26.40 -23.46 8.81
CA ASN A 18 -25.65 -24.36 9.70
C ASN A 18 -24.23 -24.55 9.18
N LEU A 19 -24.07 -24.77 7.88
CA LEU A 19 -22.74 -24.90 7.26
C LEU A 19 -21.93 -23.61 7.42
N PHE A 20 -22.53 -22.46 7.15
CA PHE A 20 -21.85 -21.17 7.25
C PHE A 20 -21.35 -20.92 8.69
N SER A 21 -22.20 -21.15 9.71
CA SER A 21 -21.79 -21.00 11.11
C SER A 21 -20.65 -21.95 11.49
N LEU A 22 -20.63 -23.18 10.96
CA LEU A 22 -19.52 -24.11 11.19
C LEU A 22 -18.21 -23.62 10.53
N LEU A 23 -18.28 -23.02 9.33
CA LEU A 23 -17.09 -22.49 8.65
C LEU A 23 -16.45 -21.34 9.45
N GLU A 24 -17.28 -20.44 9.99
CA GLU A 24 -16.84 -19.36 10.87
C GLU A 24 -16.22 -19.90 12.19
N ILE A 25 -16.87 -20.86 12.85
CA ILE A 25 -16.37 -21.49 14.09
C ILE A 25 -15.01 -22.17 13.88
N TYR A 26 -14.80 -22.82 12.73
CA TYR A 26 -13.56 -23.50 12.41
C TYR A 26 -12.54 -22.64 11.66
N ASP A 27 -12.82 -21.35 11.48
CA ASP A 27 -11.98 -20.39 10.77
C ASP A 27 -11.48 -20.94 9.41
N LYS A 28 -12.43 -21.34 8.56
CA LYS A 28 -12.16 -21.97 7.27
C LYS A 28 -12.48 -21.04 6.11
N ASP A 29 -11.56 -20.96 5.18
CA ASP A 29 -11.84 -20.32 3.89
C ASP A 29 -12.90 -21.11 3.11
N TYR A 30 -13.72 -20.40 2.36
CA TYR A 30 -14.82 -21.04 1.62
C TYR A 30 -15.15 -20.36 0.31
N LEU A 31 -15.74 -21.16 -0.60
CA LEU A 31 -16.39 -20.75 -1.82
C LEU A 31 -17.70 -21.53 -1.96
N LEU A 32 -18.82 -20.86 -1.73
CA LEU A 32 -20.14 -21.47 -1.62
C LEU A 32 -21.09 -20.97 -2.70
N ILE A 33 -21.88 -21.87 -3.29
CA ILE A 33 -23.05 -21.47 -4.08
C ILE A 33 -24.22 -21.25 -3.11
N SER A 34 -24.84 -20.09 -3.19
CA SER A 34 -25.94 -19.68 -2.32
C SER A 34 -27.04 -18.98 -3.08
N ASN A 35 -28.21 -18.86 -2.45
CA ASN A 35 -29.27 -17.96 -2.90
C ASN A 35 -28.92 -16.51 -2.53
N GLN A 36 -29.22 -15.55 -3.41
CA GLN A 36 -28.98 -14.13 -3.14
C GLN A 36 -29.67 -13.61 -1.87
N ASN A 37 -30.76 -14.23 -1.45
CA ASN A 37 -31.43 -13.88 -0.19
C ASN A 37 -30.56 -14.16 1.05
N ALA A 38 -29.56 -15.05 0.94
CA ALA A 38 -28.66 -15.35 2.05
C ALA A 38 -27.82 -14.15 2.50
N ILE A 39 -27.61 -13.15 1.64
CA ILE A 39 -26.95 -11.89 2.00
C ILE A 39 -27.57 -11.25 3.24
N THR A 40 -28.88 -11.32 3.37
CA THR A 40 -29.65 -10.69 4.46
C THR A 40 -30.00 -11.67 5.59
N TYR A 41 -29.35 -12.81 5.69
CA TYR A 41 -29.48 -13.68 6.86
C TYR A 41 -28.64 -13.12 8.01
N LYS A 42 -29.18 -13.12 9.22
CA LYS A 42 -28.50 -12.57 10.40
C LYS A 42 -27.18 -13.25 10.72
N GLU A 43 -27.00 -14.49 10.29
CA GLU A 43 -25.76 -15.25 10.46
C GLU A 43 -24.69 -14.84 9.44
N ILE A 44 -25.08 -14.27 8.28
CA ILE A 44 -24.19 -14.01 7.14
C ILE A 44 -23.94 -12.51 6.95
N PHE A 45 -24.95 -11.68 7.16
CA PHE A 45 -24.83 -10.24 6.92
C PHE A 45 -23.67 -9.57 7.68
N PRO A 46 -23.40 -9.91 8.96
CA PRO A 46 -22.27 -9.35 9.69
C PRO A 46 -20.92 -9.57 8.98
N SER A 47 -20.69 -10.75 8.42
CA SER A 47 -19.44 -11.05 7.70
C SER A 47 -19.31 -10.26 6.39
N ILE A 48 -20.43 -9.99 5.70
CA ILE A 48 -20.46 -9.12 4.51
C ILE A 48 -20.22 -7.66 4.90
N LYS A 49 -20.86 -7.19 6.00
CA LYS A 49 -20.68 -5.84 6.53
C LYS A 49 -19.21 -5.59 6.92
N ASN A 50 -18.57 -6.55 7.55
CA ASN A 50 -17.18 -6.46 8.01
C ASN A 50 -16.13 -6.81 6.94
N GLY A 51 -16.56 -7.20 5.72
CA GLY A 51 -15.68 -7.53 4.62
C GLY A 51 -14.97 -8.89 4.72
N THR A 52 -15.31 -9.75 5.71
CA THR A 52 -14.80 -11.12 5.83
C THR A 52 -15.44 -12.07 4.83
N SER A 53 -16.67 -11.80 4.40
CA SER A 53 -17.35 -12.48 3.29
C SER A 53 -17.59 -11.54 2.12
N ARG A 54 -17.46 -12.05 0.90
CA ARG A 54 -17.65 -11.30 -0.35
C ARG A 54 -18.52 -12.05 -1.33
N VAL A 55 -19.23 -11.29 -2.16
CA VAL A 55 -19.90 -11.85 -3.33
C VAL A 55 -18.86 -12.14 -4.40
N GLY A 56 -18.83 -13.38 -4.91
CA GLY A 56 -17.91 -13.81 -5.96
C GLY A 56 -18.24 -13.23 -7.34
N TYR A 57 -17.59 -13.77 -8.38
CA TYR A 57 -17.70 -13.27 -9.75
C TYR A 57 -19.11 -13.36 -10.33
N HIS A 58 -19.88 -14.37 -9.92
CA HIS A 58 -21.25 -14.56 -10.42
C HIS A 58 -22.28 -14.19 -9.36
N PHE A 59 -23.19 -13.31 -9.77
CA PHE A 59 -24.31 -12.86 -8.97
C PHE A 59 -25.50 -12.64 -9.90
N GLY A 60 -26.47 -13.50 -9.88
CA GLY A 60 -27.64 -13.42 -10.75
C GLY A 60 -28.15 -14.79 -11.17
N ASP A 61 -28.73 -14.84 -12.33
CA ASP A 61 -29.22 -16.09 -12.89
C ASP A 61 -28.06 -16.98 -13.34
N MET A 62 -27.94 -18.15 -12.75
CA MET A 62 -26.88 -19.11 -13.02
C MET A 62 -27.46 -20.28 -13.82
N ALA A 63 -27.13 -20.36 -15.10
CA ALA A 63 -27.61 -21.36 -16.02
C ALA A 63 -26.57 -22.44 -16.32
N PHE A 64 -27.02 -23.68 -16.44
CA PHE A 64 -26.19 -24.85 -16.73
C PHE A 64 -26.72 -25.62 -17.93
N LYS A 65 -25.81 -26.16 -18.73
CA LYS A 65 -26.16 -27.19 -19.71
C LYS A 65 -26.61 -28.43 -18.95
N VAL A 66 -27.70 -29.02 -19.39
CA VAL A 66 -28.22 -30.26 -18.84
C VAL A 66 -28.30 -31.35 -19.91
N PRO A 67 -28.25 -32.64 -19.54
CA PRO A 67 -28.38 -33.76 -20.46
C PRO A 67 -29.64 -33.67 -21.33
N LYS A 68 -29.59 -34.25 -22.53
CA LYS A 68 -30.72 -34.22 -23.48
C LYS A 68 -31.98 -34.86 -22.93
N GLU A 69 -31.83 -35.85 -22.05
CA GLU A 69 -32.91 -36.60 -21.40
C GLU A 69 -33.58 -35.80 -20.28
N THR A 70 -33.04 -34.67 -19.87
CA THR A 70 -33.59 -33.85 -18.79
C THR A 70 -35.03 -33.43 -19.13
N PRO A 71 -36.01 -33.73 -18.27
CA PRO A 71 -37.41 -33.36 -18.53
C PRO A 71 -37.61 -31.85 -18.46
N PRO A 72 -38.47 -31.29 -19.32
CA PRO A 72 -38.76 -29.86 -19.35
C PRO A 72 -39.43 -29.43 -18.04
N ARG A 73 -39.22 -28.18 -17.64
CA ARG A 73 -39.91 -27.52 -16.52
C ARG A 73 -40.64 -26.29 -16.99
N LYS A 74 -41.71 -25.91 -16.30
CA LYS A 74 -42.52 -24.71 -16.62
C LYS A 74 -41.71 -23.41 -16.52
N THR A 75 -40.68 -23.36 -15.71
CA THR A 75 -39.85 -22.16 -15.48
C THR A 75 -38.38 -22.54 -15.41
N ARG A 76 -37.48 -21.61 -15.79
CA ARG A 76 -36.02 -21.76 -15.68
C ARG A 76 -35.46 -22.97 -16.44
N PHE A 77 -36.09 -23.26 -17.59
CA PHE A 77 -35.69 -24.30 -18.53
C PHE A 77 -35.93 -23.79 -19.95
N TRP A 78 -34.96 -23.95 -20.84
CA TRP A 78 -35.09 -23.64 -22.26
C TRP A 78 -34.16 -24.52 -23.09
N VAL A 79 -34.42 -24.52 -24.39
CA VAL A 79 -33.57 -25.16 -25.40
C VAL A 79 -33.04 -24.03 -26.29
N ASP A 80 -31.74 -24.00 -26.53
CA ASP A 80 -31.14 -23.01 -27.42
C ASP A 80 -31.27 -23.43 -28.92
N GLU A 81 -30.84 -22.57 -29.83
CA GLU A 81 -30.90 -22.78 -31.26
C GLU A 81 -30.13 -24.03 -31.73
N SER A 82 -29.15 -24.48 -30.96
CA SER A 82 -28.37 -25.70 -31.24
C SER A 82 -29.05 -26.99 -30.71
N GLY A 83 -30.21 -26.88 -30.07
CA GLY A 83 -30.91 -28.00 -29.43
C GLY A 83 -30.35 -28.39 -28.05
N GLN A 84 -29.41 -27.62 -27.52
CA GLN A 84 -28.87 -27.84 -26.16
C GLN A 84 -29.90 -27.39 -25.11
N LYS A 85 -30.20 -28.27 -24.15
CA LYS A 85 -31.05 -27.98 -23.02
C LYS A 85 -30.29 -27.27 -21.92
N TRP A 86 -30.93 -26.24 -21.34
CA TRP A 86 -30.41 -25.43 -20.26
C TRP A 86 -31.37 -25.39 -19.08
N ARG A 87 -30.79 -25.25 -17.89
CA ARG A 87 -31.54 -25.08 -16.66
C ARG A 87 -30.91 -24.00 -15.81
N SER A 88 -31.71 -23.12 -15.25
CA SER A 88 -31.26 -22.05 -14.38
C SER A 88 -31.58 -22.34 -12.91
N LEU A 89 -30.66 -21.96 -12.01
CA LEU A 89 -30.87 -21.92 -10.57
C LEU A 89 -31.61 -20.65 -10.12
N GLY A 90 -31.79 -19.67 -11.00
CA GLY A 90 -32.37 -18.38 -10.69
C GLY A 90 -31.42 -17.51 -9.86
N ASN A 91 -31.93 -16.96 -8.76
CA ASN A 91 -31.20 -16.01 -7.92
C ASN A 91 -30.04 -16.68 -7.14
N ALA A 92 -29.07 -17.22 -7.85
CA ALA A 92 -27.88 -17.81 -7.26
C ALA A 92 -26.72 -16.82 -7.23
N MET A 93 -25.78 -17.05 -6.32
CA MET A 93 -24.54 -16.28 -6.20
C MET A 93 -23.42 -17.16 -5.65
N TRP A 94 -22.20 -16.74 -5.88
CA TRP A 94 -21.05 -17.21 -5.13
C TRP A 94 -20.85 -16.35 -3.88
N LEU A 95 -20.73 -16.99 -2.71
CA LEU A 95 -20.30 -16.37 -1.46
C LEU A 95 -18.94 -16.92 -1.06
N THR A 96 -17.99 -16.06 -0.70
CA THR A 96 -16.61 -16.49 -0.42
C THR A 96 -15.93 -15.60 0.62
N SER A 97 -15.06 -16.20 1.44
CA SER A 97 -14.07 -15.49 2.28
C SER A 97 -12.81 -15.10 1.49
N LEU A 98 -12.56 -15.78 0.36
CA LEU A 98 -11.37 -15.55 -0.45
C LEU A 98 -11.39 -14.16 -1.12
N GLU A 99 -10.20 -13.60 -1.34
CA GLU A 99 -10.07 -12.38 -2.13
C GLU A 99 -10.55 -12.61 -3.57
N VAL A 100 -11.58 -11.91 -3.95
CA VAL A 100 -12.08 -11.89 -5.33
C VAL A 100 -11.35 -10.76 -6.06
N LYS A 101 -10.45 -11.09 -6.98
CA LYS A 101 -9.94 -10.11 -7.96
C LYS A 101 -11.11 -9.69 -8.85
N LYS A 102 -11.91 -8.76 -8.35
CA LYS A 102 -12.91 -8.12 -9.21
C LYS A 102 -12.11 -7.37 -10.27
N SER A 103 -12.27 -7.73 -11.55
CA SER A 103 -11.96 -6.76 -12.60
C SER A 103 -12.82 -5.56 -12.26
N LEU A 104 -12.19 -4.54 -11.70
CA LEU A 104 -12.83 -3.32 -11.24
C LEU A 104 -13.38 -2.62 -12.48
N LYS A 105 -14.54 -3.05 -12.97
CA LYS A 105 -15.43 -2.12 -13.64
C LYS A 105 -15.75 -1.08 -12.56
N LYS A 106 -14.90 -0.04 -12.51
CA LYS A 106 -15.12 1.11 -11.62
C LYS A 106 -16.55 1.53 -11.84
N LEU A 107 -17.32 1.54 -10.79
CA LEU A 107 -18.68 2.04 -10.83
C LEU A 107 -18.57 3.54 -11.17
N HIS A 108 -18.82 3.89 -12.43
CA HIS A 108 -18.81 5.27 -12.89
C HIS A 108 -20.14 5.93 -12.51
N LEU A 109 -20.20 6.45 -11.29
CA LEU A 109 -21.32 7.21 -10.80
C LEU A 109 -21.29 8.60 -11.42
N LYS A 110 -22.45 9.02 -11.99
CA LYS A 110 -22.64 10.36 -12.60
C LYS A 110 -23.86 11.09 -12.04
N SER A 111 -24.72 10.38 -11.31
CA SER A 111 -25.93 10.95 -10.74
C SER A 111 -25.62 11.92 -9.62
N ARG A 112 -26.38 13.03 -9.56
CA ARG A 112 -26.35 13.99 -8.46
C ARG A 112 -27.62 13.91 -7.65
N TYR A 113 -27.51 14.19 -6.37
CA TYR A 113 -28.68 14.21 -5.49
C TYR A 113 -29.66 15.32 -5.88
N LYS A 114 -30.93 14.96 -5.92
CA LYS A 114 -32.08 15.87 -6.03
C LYS A 114 -33.18 15.29 -5.17
N GLU A 115 -33.74 16.04 -4.25
CA GLU A 115 -34.70 15.56 -3.27
C GLU A 115 -35.93 14.87 -3.93
N GLU A 116 -36.39 15.41 -5.04
CA GLU A 116 -37.58 14.87 -5.75
C GLU A 116 -37.27 13.51 -6.44
N ALA A 117 -36.00 13.23 -6.74
CA ALA A 117 -35.58 12.01 -7.43
C ALA A 117 -35.28 10.83 -6.49
N TYR A 118 -35.02 11.12 -5.21
CA TYR A 118 -34.61 10.14 -4.21
C TYR A 118 -35.53 10.17 -2.99
N PRO A 119 -36.69 9.48 -3.03
CA PRO A 119 -37.61 9.46 -1.89
C PRO A 119 -36.93 8.84 -0.66
N LYS A 120 -37.30 9.35 0.51
CA LYS A 120 -36.85 8.81 1.81
C LYS A 120 -37.74 7.65 2.25
N TYR A 121 -37.20 6.78 3.10
CA TYR A 121 -37.95 5.76 3.78
C TYR A 121 -38.83 6.40 4.87
N ASP A 122 -40.01 5.81 5.08
CA ASP A 122 -40.97 6.30 6.09
C ASP A 122 -40.45 6.09 7.52
N GLN A 123 -39.63 5.04 7.74
CA GLN A 123 -39.15 4.60 9.05
C GLN A 123 -37.78 5.14 9.44
N PHE A 124 -36.99 5.60 8.48
CA PHE A 124 -35.57 5.90 8.73
C PHE A 124 -35.04 6.98 7.79
N ASP A 125 -34.17 7.86 8.27
CA ASP A 125 -33.57 8.94 7.46
C ASP A 125 -32.50 8.39 6.50
N ALA A 126 -32.97 7.74 5.46
CA ALA A 126 -32.17 7.25 4.35
C ALA A 126 -32.93 7.43 3.03
N ILE A 127 -32.19 7.74 1.96
CA ILE A 127 -32.78 7.84 0.62
C ILE A 127 -32.87 6.47 -0.05
N HIS A 128 -33.90 6.30 -0.86
CA HIS A 128 -34.07 5.11 -1.68
C HIS A 128 -33.44 5.27 -3.07
N VAL A 129 -32.48 4.43 -3.38
CA VAL A 129 -31.82 4.37 -4.70
C VAL A 129 -32.36 3.18 -5.48
N ARG A 130 -33.01 3.43 -6.62
CA ARG A 130 -33.66 2.39 -7.42
C ARG A 130 -32.67 1.47 -8.12
N LYS A 131 -31.59 2.02 -8.70
CA LYS A 131 -30.56 1.29 -9.45
C LYS A 131 -29.16 1.68 -8.99
N VAL A 132 -28.22 0.75 -9.05
CA VAL A 132 -26.83 0.98 -8.66
C VAL A 132 -26.18 2.15 -9.42
N ALA A 133 -26.51 2.32 -10.70
CA ALA A 133 -26.00 3.44 -11.51
C ALA A 133 -26.55 4.81 -11.10
N GLU A 134 -27.60 4.83 -10.32
CA GLU A 134 -28.27 6.05 -9.83
C GLU A 134 -27.75 6.48 -8.45
N ILE A 135 -26.76 5.81 -7.86
CA ILE A 135 -26.14 6.23 -6.59
C ILE A 135 -25.56 7.65 -6.78
N PRO A 136 -26.02 8.65 -6.01
CA PRO A 136 -25.55 10.03 -6.16
C PRO A 136 -24.12 10.19 -5.62
N VAL A 137 -23.31 10.96 -6.35
CA VAL A 137 -21.89 11.21 -6.01
C VAL A 137 -21.72 12.25 -4.89
N ASP A 138 -22.72 13.07 -4.66
CA ASP A 138 -22.73 14.26 -3.79
C ASP A 138 -23.69 14.16 -2.60
N TYR A 139 -24.13 12.95 -2.22
CA TYR A 139 -24.97 12.72 -1.05
C TYR A 139 -24.17 12.03 0.05
N ASP A 140 -24.16 12.60 1.25
CA ASP A 140 -23.37 12.12 2.39
C ASP A 140 -24.20 11.33 3.43
N GLY A 141 -25.52 11.28 3.25
CA GLY A 141 -26.43 10.51 4.11
C GLY A 141 -26.48 9.02 3.78
N ILE A 142 -27.33 8.29 4.50
CA ILE A 142 -27.51 6.85 4.27
C ILE A 142 -28.37 6.62 3.03
N MET A 143 -28.00 5.63 2.22
CA MET A 143 -28.65 5.26 0.97
C MET A 143 -29.01 3.78 0.96
N GLY A 144 -30.27 3.46 0.72
CA GLY A 144 -30.74 2.10 0.52
C GLY A 144 -30.58 1.69 -0.95
N VAL A 145 -29.59 0.88 -1.25
CA VAL A 145 -29.22 0.44 -2.61
C VAL A 145 -29.63 -1.02 -2.86
N PRO A 146 -29.86 -1.43 -4.14
CA PRO A 146 -30.16 -2.82 -4.46
C PRO A 146 -29.03 -3.78 -4.03
N LEU A 147 -29.38 -5.03 -3.68
CA LEU A 147 -28.40 -6.07 -3.31
C LEU A 147 -27.31 -6.28 -4.37
N THR A 148 -27.64 -6.02 -5.65
CA THR A 148 -26.69 -6.07 -6.77
C THR A 148 -25.51 -5.10 -6.66
N TYR A 149 -25.61 -4.10 -5.78
CA TYR A 149 -24.52 -3.18 -5.44
C TYR A 149 -23.28 -3.93 -4.94
N LEU A 150 -23.42 -5.03 -4.21
CA LEU A 150 -22.31 -5.79 -3.66
C LEU A 150 -21.32 -6.31 -4.71
N LYS A 151 -21.73 -6.41 -5.98
CA LYS A 151 -20.80 -6.69 -7.10
C LYS A 151 -19.75 -5.60 -7.31
N TYR A 152 -20.08 -4.38 -6.92
CA TYR A 152 -19.32 -3.16 -7.18
C TYR A 152 -18.83 -2.51 -5.89
N HIS A 153 -19.12 -3.14 -4.75
CA HIS A 153 -18.79 -2.57 -3.45
C HIS A 153 -17.29 -2.30 -3.36
N ASN A 154 -16.95 -1.06 -3.07
CA ASN A 154 -15.60 -0.60 -2.80
C ASN A 154 -15.57 -0.02 -1.39
N GLU A 155 -14.91 -0.73 -0.49
CA GLU A 155 -14.78 -0.37 0.92
C GLU A 155 -14.04 0.96 1.15
N GLU A 156 -13.21 1.41 0.19
CA GLU A 156 -12.54 2.72 0.27
C GLU A 156 -13.48 3.91 0.03
N VAL A 157 -14.60 3.68 -0.69
CA VAL A 157 -15.53 4.74 -1.09
C VAL A 157 -16.80 4.73 -0.25
N PHE A 158 -17.34 3.53 0.02
CA PHE A 158 -18.59 3.36 0.75
C PHE A 158 -18.41 2.36 1.88
N GLU A 159 -19.04 2.62 3.02
CA GLU A 159 -19.21 1.65 4.09
C GLU A 159 -20.63 1.03 3.99
N ILE A 160 -20.73 -0.24 4.35
CA ILE A 160 -22.03 -0.89 4.55
C ILE A 160 -22.45 -0.60 5.98
N VAL A 161 -23.51 0.19 6.15
CA VAL A 161 -24.02 0.62 7.46
C VAL A 161 -24.94 -0.44 8.02
N GLY A 162 -25.80 -1.02 7.18
CA GLY A 162 -26.80 -1.99 7.60
C GLY A 162 -27.60 -2.58 6.44
N GLU A 163 -28.73 -3.18 6.75
CA GLU A 163 -29.67 -3.71 5.79
C GLU A 163 -31.11 -3.26 6.08
N ALA A 164 -31.93 -3.22 5.04
CA ALA A 164 -33.37 -3.05 5.10
C ALA A 164 -34.01 -4.30 4.52
N ASN A 165 -34.61 -5.15 5.37
CA ASN A 165 -35.06 -6.49 5.01
C ASN A 165 -36.28 -6.93 5.78
N HIS A 166 -37.23 -7.58 5.11
CA HIS A 166 -38.38 -8.24 5.74
C HIS A 166 -37.90 -9.46 6.56
N GLY A 167 -38.11 -9.45 7.87
CA GLY A 167 -37.88 -10.61 8.73
C GLY A 167 -36.53 -10.62 9.49
N SER A 168 -35.83 -9.52 9.59
CA SER A 168 -34.67 -9.38 10.49
C SER A 168 -34.88 -8.28 11.52
N ASP A 169 -34.46 -8.54 12.76
CA ASP A 169 -34.23 -7.49 13.75
C ASP A 169 -32.96 -6.76 13.32
N ASN A 170 -33.10 -5.64 12.66
CA ASN A 170 -31.97 -4.80 12.31
C ASN A 170 -31.94 -3.53 13.16
N GLU A 171 -30.77 -2.99 13.39
CA GLU A 171 -30.55 -1.83 14.26
C GLU A 171 -31.27 -0.54 13.83
N TYR A 172 -31.85 -0.52 12.61
CA TYR A 172 -32.52 0.63 12.01
C TYR A 172 -34.05 0.44 11.96
N ASP A 173 -34.60 -0.64 12.52
CA ASP A 173 -36.02 -0.99 12.49
C ASP A 173 -36.64 -0.97 11.07
N LEU A 174 -35.85 -1.32 10.06
CA LEU A 174 -36.28 -1.38 8.67
C LEU A 174 -36.80 -2.77 8.27
N PHE A 175 -37.62 -3.38 9.12
CA PHE A 175 -38.20 -4.71 8.91
C PHE A 175 -39.03 -4.81 7.62
N LYS A 176 -39.82 -3.78 7.32
CA LYS A 176 -40.54 -3.63 6.05
C LYS A 176 -40.28 -2.22 5.52
N PRO A 177 -39.15 -1.99 4.83
CA PRO A 177 -38.88 -0.66 4.34
C PRO A 177 -39.99 -0.19 3.42
N SER A 178 -40.62 0.94 3.76
CA SER A 178 -41.69 1.54 2.98
C SER A 178 -41.37 2.96 2.55
N ILE A 179 -42.04 3.40 1.50
CA ILE A 179 -41.97 4.74 0.94
C ILE A 179 -43.41 5.18 0.64
N ASN A 180 -43.85 6.27 1.26
CA ASN A 180 -45.23 6.77 1.15
C ASN A 180 -46.26 5.64 1.44
N GLY A 181 -46.03 4.88 2.49
CA GLY A 181 -46.89 3.78 2.93
C GLY A 181 -46.87 2.51 2.07
N LYS A 182 -45.98 2.43 1.06
CA LYS A 182 -45.85 1.25 0.18
C LYS A 182 -44.57 0.51 0.46
N ASP A 183 -44.63 -0.80 0.73
CA ASP A 183 -43.49 -1.67 0.95
C ASP A 183 -42.55 -1.67 -0.25
N THR A 184 -41.25 -1.67 0.02
CA THR A 184 -40.19 -1.75 -0.99
C THR A 184 -39.41 -3.06 -0.89
N PHE A 185 -38.54 -3.32 -1.86
CA PHE A 185 -37.68 -4.50 -1.85
C PHE A 185 -36.51 -4.33 -0.86
N LYS A 186 -35.93 -5.47 -0.47
CA LYS A 186 -34.69 -5.53 0.33
C LYS A 186 -33.59 -4.61 -0.21
N ARG A 187 -32.84 -3.95 0.68
CA ARG A 187 -31.77 -3.05 0.35
C ARG A 187 -30.57 -3.27 1.26
N ILE A 188 -29.38 -2.93 0.75
CA ILE A 188 -28.20 -2.69 1.57
C ILE A 188 -28.16 -1.20 1.87
N LEU A 189 -27.96 -0.86 3.12
CA LEU A 189 -27.74 0.52 3.55
C LEU A 189 -26.26 0.83 3.43
N ILE A 190 -25.94 1.82 2.63
CA ILE A 190 -24.58 2.30 2.45
C ILE A 190 -24.48 3.78 2.79
N ARG A 191 -23.31 4.19 3.21
CA ARG A 191 -22.95 5.60 3.37
C ARG A 191 -21.61 5.86 2.72
N LYS A 192 -21.46 7.00 2.06
CA LYS A 192 -20.18 7.44 1.54
C LYS A 192 -19.23 7.64 2.72
N ARG A 193 -18.04 7.02 2.65
CA ARG A 193 -17.02 7.30 3.66
C ARG A 193 -16.65 8.77 3.58
N LYS A 194 -16.90 9.52 4.63
CA LYS A 194 -16.28 10.84 4.76
C LYS A 194 -14.78 10.58 4.85
N LYS A 195 -14.02 11.07 3.87
CA LYS A 195 -12.60 11.30 4.12
C LYS A 195 -12.56 12.36 5.23
N GLU A 196 -12.39 11.94 6.46
CA GLU A 196 -11.99 12.88 7.51
C GLU A 196 -10.74 13.58 6.96
N LYS A 197 -10.72 14.92 7.04
CA LYS A 197 -9.52 15.68 6.65
C LYS A 197 -8.38 15.08 7.47
N ALA A 198 -7.34 14.62 6.80
CA ALA A 198 -6.16 14.11 7.48
C ALA A 198 -5.72 15.15 8.53
N LYS A 199 -5.45 14.68 9.75
CA LYS A 199 -5.03 15.57 10.85
C LYS A 199 -3.68 16.21 10.55
N PHE A 200 -2.78 15.45 9.88
CA PHE A 200 -1.48 15.92 9.44
C PHE A 200 -1.46 16.12 7.91
N ARG A 201 -1.40 17.38 7.50
CA ARG A 201 -1.22 17.80 6.11
C ARG A 201 0.24 18.15 5.89
N ILE A 202 0.88 17.41 4.99
CA ILE A 202 2.33 17.31 4.89
C ILE A 202 2.85 18.09 3.68
N LEU A 203 3.95 18.82 3.91
CA LEU A 203 4.89 19.26 2.91
C LEU A 203 6.11 18.31 2.94
N ASP A 204 6.40 17.65 1.81
CA ASP A 204 7.58 16.76 1.66
C ASP A 204 8.67 17.47 0.87
N LEU A 205 9.73 17.91 1.55
CA LEU A 205 10.89 18.56 0.95
C LEU A 205 11.99 17.54 0.64
N PHE A 206 12.55 17.60 -0.56
CA PHE A 206 13.50 16.59 -1.07
C PHE A 206 12.84 15.22 -1.19
N CYS A 207 11.62 15.21 -1.72
CA CYS A 207 10.70 14.07 -1.65
C CYS A 207 11.18 12.82 -2.41
N GLY A 208 12.10 12.98 -3.37
CA GLY A 208 12.57 11.88 -4.19
C GLY A 208 11.43 11.16 -4.91
N ALA A 209 11.42 9.84 -4.89
CA ALA A 209 10.31 9.03 -5.40
C ALA A 209 9.10 8.96 -4.45
N GLY A 210 9.19 9.52 -3.25
CA GLY A 210 8.08 9.58 -2.30
C GLY A 210 8.02 8.45 -1.28
N GLY A 211 9.10 7.74 -1.01
CA GLY A 211 9.09 6.60 -0.09
C GLY A 211 8.61 6.96 1.32
N MET A 212 9.02 8.12 1.84
CA MET A 212 8.59 8.63 3.15
C MET A 212 7.10 8.96 3.13
N SER A 213 6.66 9.83 2.24
CA SER A 213 5.25 10.21 2.07
C SER A 213 4.35 9.01 1.83
N TYR A 214 4.75 8.08 0.97
CA TYR A 214 3.98 6.88 0.67
C TYR A 214 3.77 5.99 1.91
N GLY A 215 4.79 5.90 2.77
CA GLY A 215 4.70 5.20 4.04
C GLY A 215 3.79 5.91 5.04
N LEU A 216 3.89 7.22 5.16
CA LEU A 216 3.03 8.04 6.02
C LEU A 216 1.56 7.92 5.60
N HIS A 217 1.25 7.94 4.30
CA HIS A 217 -0.12 7.75 3.78
C HIS A 217 -0.75 6.37 4.08
N LYS A 218 0.01 5.38 4.55
CA LYS A 218 -0.57 4.12 5.04
C LYS A 218 -1.33 4.30 6.35
N ASN A 219 -1.16 5.45 7.01
CA ASN A 219 -1.97 5.91 8.13
C ASN A 219 -2.93 7.02 7.63
N PRO A 220 -4.26 6.86 7.75
CA PRO A 220 -5.25 7.78 7.17
C PRO A 220 -5.22 9.20 7.76
N ASN A 221 -4.58 9.40 8.92
CA ASN A 221 -4.41 10.72 9.53
C ASN A 221 -3.31 11.57 8.87
N PHE A 222 -2.55 11.01 7.91
CA PHE A 222 -1.44 11.66 7.24
C PHE A 222 -1.70 11.79 5.74
N GLU A 223 -1.58 13.01 5.19
CA GLU A 223 -1.76 13.27 3.77
C GLU A 223 -0.74 14.30 3.26
N THR A 224 0.09 13.94 2.30
CA THR A 224 1.00 14.88 1.65
C THR A 224 0.24 15.72 0.63
N LYS A 225 0.20 17.02 0.84
CA LYS A 225 -0.48 17.99 -0.03
C LYS A 225 0.49 18.64 -1.02
N VAL A 226 1.71 18.91 -0.57
CA VAL A 226 2.75 19.55 -1.37
C VAL A 226 4.03 18.75 -1.26
N ALA A 227 4.74 18.60 -2.36
CA ALA A 227 6.06 17.95 -2.39
C ALA A 227 7.01 18.72 -3.30
N LEU A 228 8.30 18.71 -2.98
CA LEU A 228 9.36 19.37 -3.76
C LEU A 228 10.50 18.40 -4.03
N ASP A 229 10.94 18.34 -5.27
CA ASP A 229 12.25 17.79 -5.66
C ASP A 229 12.82 18.56 -6.86
N ILE A 230 14.14 18.65 -6.94
CA ILE A 230 14.81 19.26 -8.10
C ILE A 230 14.81 18.34 -9.33
N ASN A 231 14.65 17.04 -9.12
CA ASN A 231 14.74 16.04 -10.18
C ASN A 231 13.37 15.69 -10.74
N GLU A 232 13.13 16.10 -11.98
CA GLU A 232 11.86 15.86 -12.69
C GLU A 232 11.47 14.38 -12.77
N LYS A 233 12.44 13.45 -12.93
CA LYS A 233 12.14 12.02 -13.04
C LYS A 233 11.66 11.42 -11.73
N LEU A 234 12.23 11.89 -10.61
CA LEU A 234 11.76 11.50 -9.28
C LEU A 234 10.36 12.06 -9.02
N ALA A 235 10.14 13.33 -9.32
CA ALA A 235 8.84 13.99 -9.23
C ALA A 235 7.76 13.29 -10.08
N GLN A 236 8.09 12.80 -11.26
CA GLN A 236 7.19 12.02 -12.11
C GLN A 236 6.74 10.72 -11.42
N THR A 237 7.68 9.98 -10.81
CA THR A 237 7.37 8.77 -10.04
C THR A 237 6.50 9.10 -8.83
N PHE A 238 6.84 10.15 -8.09
CA PHE A 238 6.05 10.61 -6.94
C PHE A 238 4.59 10.88 -7.35
N LYS A 239 4.40 11.74 -8.36
CA LYS A 239 3.07 12.14 -8.85
C LYS A 239 2.23 10.97 -9.35
N ALA A 240 2.85 10.00 -10.01
CA ALA A 240 2.15 8.82 -10.53
C ALA A 240 1.58 7.93 -9.40
N ASN A 241 2.28 7.83 -8.26
CA ASN A 241 1.87 7.01 -7.12
C ASN A 241 1.05 7.77 -6.07
N MET A 242 1.13 9.12 -6.07
CA MET A 242 0.38 10.01 -5.17
C MET A 242 -0.22 11.18 -5.97
N PRO A 243 -1.25 10.91 -6.79
CA PRO A 243 -1.79 11.88 -7.76
C PRO A 243 -2.48 13.10 -7.13
N ASP A 244 -2.93 12.99 -5.88
CA ASP A 244 -3.60 14.07 -5.14
C ASP A 244 -2.61 15.10 -4.55
N THR A 245 -1.29 14.84 -4.65
CA THR A 245 -0.23 15.75 -4.17
C THR A 245 0.19 16.73 -5.25
N LYS A 246 0.28 18.00 -4.92
CA LYS A 246 0.91 19.02 -5.79
C LYS A 246 2.43 18.87 -5.71
N VAL A 247 3.06 18.46 -6.80
CA VAL A 247 4.51 18.31 -6.88
C VAL A 247 5.14 19.50 -7.58
N ILE A 248 6.04 20.18 -6.90
CA ILE A 248 6.87 21.27 -7.41
C ILE A 248 8.21 20.69 -7.88
N ILE A 249 8.65 21.07 -9.07
CA ILE A 249 9.96 20.72 -9.60
C ILE A 249 10.82 21.98 -9.61
N GLY A 250 11.85 22.03 -8.75
CA GLY A 250 12.68 23.22 -8.64
C GLY A 250 13.74 23.14 -7.55
N ASP A 251 14.62 24.12 -7.57
CA ASP A 251 15.66 24.25 -6.55
C ASP A 251 15.12 25.07 -5.36
N ILE A 252 15.15 24.48 -4.17
CA ILE A 252 14.72 25.14 -2.93
C ILE A 252 15.48 26.44 -2.63
N ARG A 253 16.62 26.69 -3.27
CA ARG A 253 17.39 27.93 -3.13
C ARG A 253 16.78 29.10 -3.92
N GLU A 254 15.99 28.83 -4.95
CA GLU A 254 15.36 29.85 -5.78
C GLU A 254 14.21 30.51 -5.03
N LEU A 255 14.15 31.86 -5.10
CA LEU A 255 13.14 32.62 -4.37
C LEU A 255 11.72 32.29 -4.85
N SER A 256 11.52 32.18 -6.16
CA SER A 256 10.22 31.83 -6.77
C SER A 256 9.71 30.45 -6.31
N VAL A 257 10.61 29.47 -6.17
CA VAL A 257 10.27 28.12 -5.67
C VAL A 257 9.87 28.18 -4.19
N LYS A 258 10.58 28.98 -3.38
CA LYS A 258 10.21 29.18 -1.97
C LYS A 258 8.85 29.86 -1.82
N GLU A 259 8.59 30.90 -2.60
CA GLU A 259 7.30 31.61 -2.62
C GLU A 259 6.17 30.66 -2.97
N GLU A 260 6.33 29.82 -4.02
CA GLU A 260 5.34 28.80 -4.41
C GLU A 260 5.11 27.78 -3.29
N ILE A 261 6.18 27.27 -2.64
CA ILE A 261 6.06 26.36 -1.51
C ILE A 261 5.25 26.96 -0.37
N ILE A 262 5.58 28.22 0.01
CA ILE A 262 4.93 28.91 1.13
C ILE A 262 3.46 29.18 0.82
N GLU A 263 3.16 29.67 -0.39
CA GLU A 263 1.79 29.94 -0.84
C GLU A 263 0.94 28.67 -0.81
N LEU A 264 1.39 27.59 -1.46
CA LEU A 264 0.68 26.32 -1.51
C LEU A 264 0.55 25.70 -0.11
N SER A 265 1.54 25.87 0.75
CA SER A 265 1.48 25.37 2.12
C SER A 265 0.42 26.08 2.95
N LYS A 266 0.29 27.41 2.80
CA LYS A 266 -0.76 28.20 3.45
C LYS A 266 -2.15 27.84 2.91
N GLN A 267 -2.30 27.70 1.59
CA GLN A 267 -3.56 27.30 0.93
C GLN A 267 -4.05 25.90 1.36
N ASN A 268 -3.15 24.98 1.69
CA ASN A 268 -3.45 23.62 2.10
C ASN A 268 -3.41 23.41 3.62
N ASP A 269 -3.29 24.47 4.42
CA ASP A 269 -3.15 24.40 5.89
C ASP A 269 -2.08 23.38 6.32
N ILE A 270 -0.90 23.40 5.72
CA ILE A 270 0.20 22.50 6.06
C ILE A 270 0.57 22.68 7.54
N ASN A 271 0.58 21.57 8.29
CA ASN A 271 0.93 21.55 9.71
C ASN A 271 2.04 20.55 10.03
N MET A 272 2.53 19.82 9.04
CA MET A 272 3.67 18.92 9.17
C MET A 272 4.62 19.08 7.98
N ILE A 273 5.94 19.11 8.25
CA ILE A 273 6.98 19.12 7.22
C ILE A 273 7.84 17.87 7.38
N VAL A 274 8.13 17.19 6.28
CA VAL A 274 9.04 16.06 6.27
C VAL A 274 10.11 16.25 5.21
N GLY A 275 11.27 15.60 5.37
CA GLY A 275 12.29 15.63 4.32
C GLY A 275 13.61 14.98 4.71
N GLY A 276 14.40 14.69 3.68
CA GLY A 276 15.75 14.17 3.80
C GLY A 276 16.78 15.10 3.15
N PRO A 277 17.04 16.30 3.72
CA PRO A 277 17.96 17.24 3.12
C PRO A 277 19.39 16.64 3.00
N PRO A 278 20.05 16.74 1.84
CA PRO A 278 21.41 16.21 1.66
C PRO A 278 22.42 16.87 2.61
N CYS A 279 23.18 16.06 3.31
CA CYS A 279 24.24 16.50 4.23
C CYS A 279 25.63 16.14 3.67
N GLN A 280 26.09 16.83 2.63
CA GLN A 280 27.39 16.54 2.00
C GLN A 280 28.58 17.23 2.67
N GLY A 281 28.39 18.28 3.46
CA GLY A 281 29.41 19.08 4.11
C GLY A 281 29.99 18.50 5.40
N PHE A 282 29.43 17.42 5.91
CA PHE A 282 29.81 16.80 7.19
C PHE A 282 30.96 15.78 7.07
N SER A 283 31.85 15.92 6.07
CA SER A 283 32.98 15.00 5.91
C SER A 283 34.18 15.39 6.82
N LEU A 284 34.86 14.36 7.31
CA LEU A 284 35.94 14.41 8.30
C LEU A 284 37.19 15.30 7.98
N LYS A 285 37.27 15.95 6.81
CA LYS A 285 38.47 16.65 6.31
C LYS A 285 38.34 18.17 6.14
N GLY A 286 37.24 18.81 6.60
CA GLY A 286 37.01 20.25 6.46
C GLY A 286 37.22 21.04 7.74
N LYS A 287 37.44 22.37 7.64
CA LYS A 287 37.32 23.31 8.77
C LYS A 287 35.91 23.13 9.34
N LYS A 288 35.78 23.02 10.68
CA LYS A 288 34.48 22.85 11.40
C LYS A 288 33.64 24.13 11.30
N LEU A 289 33.07 24.38 10.14
CA LEU A 289 32.24 25.55 9.86
C LEU A 289 30.75 25.33 10.25
N GLY A 290 30.39 24.12 10.68
CA GLY A 290 29.04 23.83 11.13
C GLY A 290 27.99 24.00 10.04
N LEU A 291 26.85 24.58 10.39
CA LEU A 291 25.78 24.90 9.45
C LEU A 291 26.16 26.02 8.46
N GLU A 292 27.20 26.80 8.76
CA GLU A 292 27.74 27.83 7.84
C GLU A 292 28.59 27.25 6.71
N ASP A 293 28.88 25.94 6.71
CA ASP A 293 29.58 25.30 5.60
C ASP A 293 28.70 25.34 4.33
N PRO A 294 29.20 25.93 3.22
CA PRO A 294 28.42 26.03 1.97
C PRO A 294 27.82 24.71 1.46
N ARG A 295 28.38 23.59 1.88
CA ARG A 295 27.89 22.27 1.50
C ARG A 295 26.64 21.84 2.26
N ASN A 296 26.25 22.58 3.33
CA ASN A 296 25.06 22.34 4.15
C ASN A 296 23.90 23.27 3.81
N PHE A 297 24.01 24.05 2.73
CA PHE A 297 22.96 25.00 2.33
C PHE A 297 21.58 24.40 2.26
N LEU A 298 21.42 23.19 1.75
CA LEU A 298 20.10 22.60 1.58
C LEU A 298 19.43 22.28 2.92
N PHE A 299 20.21 21.91 3.94
CA PHE A 299 19.71 21.74 5.30
C PHE A 299 19.26 23.08 5.91
N VAL A 300 20.02 24.13 5.69
CA VAL A 300 19.68 25.50 6.14
C VAL A 300 18.39 25.98 5.45
N GLU A 301 18.25 25.75 4.14
CA GLU A 301 17.04 26.09 3.42
C GLU A 301 15.81 25.32 3.93
N TYR A 302 15.96 24.05 4.28
CA TYR A 302 14.92 23.30 4.95
C TYR A 302 14.47 23.97 6.25
N LEU A 303 15.41 24.36 7.13
CA LEU A 303 15.08 25.04 8.39
C LEU A 303 14.45 26.41 8.19
N LYS A 304 14.83 27.17 7.13
CA LYS A 304 14.17 28.43 6.80
C LYS A 304 12.69 28.25 6.45
N ILE A 305 12.34 27.20 5.68
CA ILE A 305 10.95 26.85 5.38
C ILE A 305 10.19 26.46 6.66
N VAL A 306 10.82 25.69 7.56
CA VAL A 306 10.25 25.35 8.88
C VAL A 306 10.01 26.62 9.69
N GLN A 307 10.97 27.54 9.70
CA GLN A 307 10.87 28.82 10.43
C GLN A 307 9.76 29.71 9.89
N GLU A 308 9.55 29.76 8.58
CA GLU A 308 8.49 30.55 7.95
C GLU A 308 7.09 29.94 8.18
N LEU A 309 6.96 28.62 7.99
CA LEU A 309 5.66 27.95 8.07
C LEU A 309 5.26 27.54 9.48
N GLN A 310 6.21 27.45 10.41
CA GLN A 310 5.97 27.12 11.80
C GLN A 310 5.04 25.89 12.00
N PRO A 311 5.34 24.71 11.38
CA PRO A 311 4.49 23.54 11.48
C PRO A 311 4.36 23.03 12.92
N GLN A 312 3.32 22.25 13.21
CA GLN A 312 3.16 21.58 14.51
C GLN A 312 4.26 20.53 14.74
N ILE A 313 4.59 19.81 13.66
CA ILE A 313 5.60 18.75 13.68
C ILE A 313 6.47 18.87 12.42
N PHE A 314 7.75 18.57 12.54
CA PHE A 314 8.55 18.27 11.37
C PHE A 314 9.50 17.10 11.63
N LEU A 315 9.84 16.40 10.53
CA LEU A 315 10.63 15.18 10.52
C LEU A 315 11.82 15.34 9.57
N ILE A 316 13.03 15.12 10.08
CA ILE A 316 14.25 15.11 9.26
C ILE A 316 14.81 13.69 9.24
N GLU A 317 15.03 13.14 8.04
CA GLU A 317 15.75 11.89 7.83
C GLU A 317 17.18 12.17 7.35
N ASN A 318 18.14 11.35 7.78
CA ASN A 318 19.48 11.39 7.25
C ASN A 318 20.25 10.06 7.44
N VAL A 319 21.48 10.03 6.94
CA VAL A 319 22.36 8.86 7.11
C VAL A 319 22.86 8.73 8.55
N LYS A 320 23.00 7.48 9.05
CA LYS A 320 23.46 7.16 10.41
C LYS A 320 24.75 7.90 10.80
N ASN A 321 25.68 8.09 9.85
CA ASN A 321 26.97 8.70 10.11
C ASN A 321 26.85 10.14 10.66
N LEU A 322 25.73 10.84 10.45
CA LEU A 322 25.47 12.15 11.02
C LEU A 322 25.62 12.15 12.56
N MET A 323 25.23 11.04 13.21
CA MET A 323 25.28 10.92 14.68
C MET A 323 26.67 10.94 15.27
N SER A 324 27.66 10.38 14.55
CA SER A 324 29.05 10.21 15.01
C SER A 324 30.03 11.19 14.38
N THR A 325 29.66 11.84 13.29
CA THR A 325 30.55 12.78 12.59
C THR A 325 31.00 13.90 13.51
N SER A 326 32.32 14.15 13.54
CA SER A 326 32.97 15.11 14.43
C SER A 326 32.62 14.92 15.91
N GLN A 327 32.59 13.66 16.36
CA GLN A 327 32.24 13.29 17.76
C GLN A 327 30.84 13.76 18.20
N GLY A 328 29.87 13.78 17.26
CA GLY A 328 28.49 14.19 17.53
C GLY A 328 28.25 15.70 17.56
N TRP A 329 29.28 16.50 17.27
CA TRP A 329 29.16 17.96 17.30
C TRP A 329 28.04 18.47 16.38
N PHE A 330 27.92 17.91 15.14
CA PHE A 330 26.87 18.31 14.20
C PHE A 330 25.47 18.00 14.69
N LYS A 331 25.27 16.80 15.23
CA LYS A 331 24.00 16.45 15.86
C LYS A 331 23.59 17.49 16.90
N ASN A 332 24.54 17.89 17.76
CA ASN A 332 24.27 18.85 18.83
C ASN A 332 23.95 20.25 18.28
N GLN A 333 24.64 20.69 17.21
CA GLN A 333 24.33 21.95 16.53
C GLN A 333 22.89 21.94 15.96
N ILE A 334 22.51 20.86 15.26
CA ILE A 334 21.14 20.70 14.72
C ILE A 334 20.10 20.76 15.86
N ILE A 335 20.33 20.05 16.95
CA ILE A 335 19.43 20.05 18.11
C ILE A 335 19.34 21.47 18.69
N GLN A 336 20.45 22.16 18.83
CA GLN A 336 20.51 23.53 19.38
C GLN A 336 19.68 24.50 18.53
N GLU A 337 19.88 24.53 17.21
CA GLU A 337 19.15 25.38 16.27
C GLU A 337 17.64 25.11 16.35
N ILE A 338 17.25 23.84 16.30
CA ILE A 338 15.84 23.45 16.36
C ILE A 338 15.21 23.83 17.71
N THR A 339 15.95 23.67 18.82
CA THR A 339 15.48 24.05 20.16
C THR A 339 15.31 25.56 20.27
N GLN A 340 16.22 26.36 19.68
CA GLN A 340 16.09 27.82 19.62
C GLN A 340 14.87 28.29 18.81
N MET A 341 14.41 27.46 17.84
CA MET A 341 13.16 27.71 17.11
C MET A 341 11.90 27.36 17.90
N GLY A 342 12.04 26.87 19.16
CA GLY A 342 10.94 26.55 20.07
C GLY A 342 10.36 25.14 19.90
N TYR A 343 11.14 24.19 19.36
CA TYR A 343 10.70 22.80 19.20
C TYR A 343 11.36 21.86 20.21
N TYR A 344 10.59 20.91 20.71
CA TYR A 344 11.11 19.71 21.35
C TYR A 344 11.72 18.79 20.29
N VAL A 345 12.86 18.17 20.58
CA VAL A 345 13.59 17.32 19.64
C VAL A 345 13.79 15.94 20.24
N GLU A 346 13.42 14.91 19.50
CA GLU A 346 13.84 13.53 19.74
C GLU A 346 14.64 13.05 18.54
N VAL A 347 15.76 12.37 18.79
CA VAL A 347 16.64 11.88 17.71
C VAL A 347 17.25 10.54 18.06
N ASP A 348 17.13 9.58 17.15
CA ASP A 348 17.80 8.29 17.25
C ASP A 348 17.98 7.65 15.86
N VAL A 349 18.72 6.54 15.83
CA VAL A 349 18.94 5.73 14.65
C VAL A 349 17.92 4.58 14.63
N LEU A 350 17.08 4.56 13.63
CA LEU A 350 16.14 3.48 13.41
C LEU A 350 16.70 2.45 12.42
N LYS A 351 16.61 1.17 12.78
CA LYS A 351 16.96 0.04 11.92
C LYS A 351 15.70 -0.51 11.27
N ALA A 352 15.60 -0.42 9.96
CA ALA A 352 14.38 -0.71 9.20
C ALA A 352 13.85 -2.14 9.42
N SER A 353 14.74 -3.14 9.61
CA SER A 353 14.33 -4.52 9.89
C SER A 353 13.50 -4.67 11.17
N ASP A 354 13.68 -3.80 12.15
CA ASP A 354 12.93 -3.82 13.41
C ASP A 354 11.45 -3.43 13.23
N TYR A 355 11.10 -2.88 12.06
CA TYR A 355 9.76 -2.41 11.71
C TYR A 355 9.12 -3.23 10.57
N GLY A 356 9.65 -4.43 10.30
CA GLY A 356 9.11 -5.36 9.30
C GLY A 356 9.59 -5.11 7.87
N VAL A 357 10.61 -4.30 7.68
CA VAL A 357 11.30 -4.15 6.39
C VAL A 357 12.33 -5.29 6.25
N PRO A 358 12.37 -6.05 5.14
CA PRO A 358 13.34 -7.13 4.95
C PRO A 358 14.75 -6.64 4.62
N GLN A 359 15.23 -5.60 5.34
CA GLN A 359 16.49 -4.95 5.09
C GLN A 359 17.11 -4.34 6.34
N ASN A 360 18.40 -4.58 6.56
CA ASN A 360 19.22 -3.99 7.61
C ASN A 360 19.70 -2.58 7.20
N ARG A 361 18.74 -1.65 7.04
CA ARG A 361 18.99 -0.24 6.72
C ARG A 361 18.88 0.61 7.96
N GLU A 362 19.90 1.38 8.29
CA GLU A 362 19.91 2.29 9.43
C GLU A 362 19.86 3.75 8.96
N ARG A 363 18.95 4.53 9.54
CA ARG A 363 18.81 5.97 9.27
C ARG A 363 18.54 6.70 10.56
N VAL A 364 19.09 7.91 10.66
CA VAL A 364 18.78 8.82 11.77
C VAL A 364 17.50 9.58 11.44
N PHE A 365 16.65 9.71 12.45
CA PHE A 365 15.45 10.53 12.38
C PHE A 365 15.43 11.54 13.51
N PHE A 366 15.07 12.79 13.16
CA PHE A 366 14.73 13.81 14.14
C PHE A 366 13.23 14.01 14.06
N ILE A 367 12.51 13.77 15.14
CA ILE A 367 11.11 14.18 15.30
C ILE A 367 11.11 15.45 16.14
N CYS A 368 10.54 16.50 15.57
CA CYS A 368 10.53 17.83 16.19
C CYS A 368 9.08 18.29 16.31
N SER A 369 8.62 18.68 17.50
CA SER A 369 7.27 19.12 17.72
C SER A 369 7.19 20.34 18.64
N LYS A 370 6.16 21.18 18.47
CA LYS A 370 5.98 22.41 19.25
C LYS A 370 5.39 22.20 20.63
N GLU A 371 4.47 21.25 20.78
CA GLU A 371 3.64 21.16 21.96
C GLU A 371 4.24 20.26 23.04
N LYS A 372 4.79 19.12 22.64
CA LYS A 372 5.35 18.12 23.55
C LYS A 372 6.41 17.28 22.86
N LYS A 373 7.29 16.67 23.63
CA LYS A 373 8.25 15.71 23.12
C LYS A 373 7.51 14.47 22.59
N ILE A 374 7.82 14.03 21.37
CA ILE A 374 7.30 12.82 20.74
C ILE A 374 8.43 11.82 20.62
N SER A 375 8.24 10.61 21.15
CA SER A 375 9.24 9.54 21.08
C SER A 375 9.31 8.93 19.68
N LEU A 376 10.49 8.44 19.32
CA LEU A 376 10.64 7.59 18.13
C LEU A 376 9.99 6.22 18.35
N PRO A 377 9.51 5.53 17.29
CA PRO A 377 8.86 4.23 17.44
C PRO A 377 9.81 3.20 18.06
N THR A 378 9.28 2.38 18.96
CA THR A 378 10.04 1.29 19.58
C THR A 378 10.06 0.06 18.66
N PRO A 379 11.17 -0.69 18.60
CA PRO A 379 11.24 -1.95 17.87
C PRO A 379 10.16 -2.95 18.29
N ARG A 380 9.64 -3.73 17.34
CA ARG A 380 8.69 -4.81 17.63
C ARG A 380 9.37 -5.89 18.44
N LYS A 381 8.93 -6.10 19.68
CA LYS A 381 9.47 -7.17 20.55
C LYS A 381 8.94 -8.54 20.13
N GLY A 382 9.81 -9.54 20.09
CA GLY A 382 9.42 -10.96 19.95
C GLY A 382 8.98 -11.41 18.54
N THR A 383 9.11 -10.57 17.51
CA THR A 383 8.83 -10.95 16.11
C THR A 383 10.14 -11.32 15.40
N SER A 384 10.11 -12.40 14.59
CA SER A 384 11.18 -12.70 13.65
C SER A 384 11.29 -11.62 12.58
N TYR A 385 12.50 -11.35 12.10
CA TYR A 385 12.71 -10.45 10.96
C TYR A 385 12.14 -11.04 9.69
N VAL A 386 11.61 -10.19 8.82
CA VAL A 386 11.23 -10.59 7.47
C VAL A 386 12.50 -10.84 6.65
N THR A 387 12.58 -12.01 6.03
CA THR A 387 13.75 -12.47 5.30
C THR A 387 13.69 -12.11 3.80
N VAL A 388 14.82 -12.22 3.12
CA VAL A 388 14.89 -12.09 1.65
C VAL A 388 13.93 -13.09 0.99
N ARG A 389 13.88 -14.34 1.47
CA ARG A 389 12.99 -15.40 0.96
C ARG A 389 11.52 -15.00 1.06
N GLU A 390 11.12 -14.48 2.20
CA GLU A 390 9.75 -14.02 2.41
C GLU A 390 9.40 -12.79 1.56
N ALA A 391 10.39 -11.98 1.19
CA ALA A 391 10.17 -10.77 0.40
C ALA A 391 10.11 -11.04 -1.11
N ILE A 392 11.03 -11.82 -1.65
CA ILE A 392 11.22 -11.96 -3.11
C ILE A 392 11.20 -13.40 -3.64
N GLY A 393 10.93 -14.41 -2.78
CA GLY A 393 10.97 -15.82 -3.19
C GLY A 393 10.00 -16.15 -4.32
N ASP A 394 8.89 -15.44 -4.43
CA ASP A 394 7.90 -15.57 -5.50
C ASP A 394 8.27 -14.82 -6.79
N LEU A 395 9.41 -14.13 -6.83
CA LEU A 395 9.94 -13.43 -8.00
C LEU A 395 11.20 -14.10 -8.58
N ALA A 396 11.63 -15.20 -8.00
CA ALA A 396 12.90 -15.87 -8.28
C ALA A 396 12.88 -16.79 -9.53
N TYR A 397 12.43 -16.27 -10.68
CA TYR A 397 12.30 -17.07 -11.92
C TYR A 397 13.00 -16.46 -13.15
N LEU A 398 13.46 -15.19 -13.09
CA LEU A 398 14.10 -14.54 -14.23
C LEU A 398 15.62 -14.77 -14.24
N ASN A 399 16.19 -15.05 -15.39
CA ASN A 399 17.62 -14.99 -15.64
C ASN A 399 18.08 -13.58 -16.03
N SER A 400 19.38 -13.41 -16.31
CA SER A 400 19.94 -12.15 -16.80
C SER A 400 19.25 -11.73 -18.10
N ASN A 401 18.89 -10.46 -18.22
CA ASN A 401 18.21 -9.84 -19.36
C ASN A 401 16.74 -10.29 -19.61
N GLU A 402 16.15 -11.07 -18.71
CA GLU A 402 14.74 -11.50 -18.82
C GLU A 402 13.80 -10.54 -18.08
N GLY A 403 12.50 -10.67 -18.40
CA GLY A 403 11.41 -9.91 -17.80
C GLY A 403 11.12 -8.60 -18.53
N GLU A 404 10.01 -7.97 -18.15
CA GLU A 404 9.52 -6.75 -18.76
C GLU A 404 9.20 -5.68 -17.71
N PHE A 405 8.94 -4.44 -18.18
CA PHE A 405 8.53 -3.35 -17.30
C PHE A 405 7.17 -3.65 -16.63
N GLU A 406 6.25 -4.23 -17.38
CA GLU A 406 4.91 -4.65 -16.95
C GLU A 406 4.67 -6.08 -17.40
N GLN A 407 4.29 -6.97 -16.47
CA GLN A 407 4.03 -8.38 -16.76
C GLN A 407 3.03 -8.99 -15.77
N GLU A 408 2.54 -10.19 -16.09
CA GLU A 408 1.68 -10.95 -15.19
C GLU A 408 2.51 -11.63 -14.08
N TYR A 409 1.86 -11.96 -12.95
CA TYR A 409 2.46 -12.84 -11.95
C TYR A 409 2.46 -14.29 -12.46
N VAL A 410 3.63 -14.90 -12.50
CA VAL A 410 3.78 -16.31 -12.94
C VAL A 410 3.80 -17.31 -11.78
N THR A 411 3.93 -16.83 -10.54
CA THR A 411 3.96 -17.65 -9.32
C THR A 411 2.95 -17.14 -8.30
N THR A 412 2.58 -17.97 -7.35
CA THR A 412 1.74 -17.58 -6.21
C THR A 412 2.56 -16.92 -5.09
N ALA A 413 1.92 -16.12 -4.25
CA ALA A 413 2.54 -15.57 -3.05
C ALA A 413 2.53 -16.62 -1.92
N HIS A 414 3.70 -16.95 -1.37
CA HIS A 414 3.86 -17.99 -0.35
C HIS A 414 3.94 -17.43 1.07
N SER A 415 4.44 -16.20 1.25
CA SER A 415 4.57 -15.57 2.57
C SER A 415 3.49 -14.52 2.80
N SER A 416 3.24 -14.20 4.08
CA SER A 416 2.36 -13.06 4.45
C SER A 416 2.90 -11.73 3.92
N TYR A 417 4.22 -11.57 3.88
CA TYR A 417 4.85 -10.38 3.31
C TYR A 417 4.61 -10.25 1.80
N GLN A 418 4.78 -11.33 1.01
CA GLN A 418 4.46 -11.32 -0.43
C GLN A 418 2.98 -11.03 -0.69
N LYS A 419 2.08 -11.61 0.10
CA LYS A 419 0.64 -11.30 0.02
C LYS A 419 0.36 -9.82 0.28
N MET A 420 1.00 -9.25 1.29
CA MET A 420 0.91 -7.81 1.60
C MET A 420 1.45 -6.94 0.46
N MET A 421 2.60 -7.29 -0.13
CA MET A 421 3.19 -6.53 -1.25
C MET A 421 2.31 -6.56 -2.51
N ARG A 422 1.65 -7.69 -2.78
CA ARG A 422 0.75 -7.85 -3.93
C ARG A 422 -0.64 -7.25 -3.73
N LYS A 423 -0.99 -6.83 -2.50
CA LYS A 423 -2.32 -6.28 -2.20
C LYS A 423 -2.62 -5.09 -3.14
N CYS A 424 -3.78 -5.16 -3.81
CA CYS A 424 -4.23 -4.15 -4.77
C CYS A 424 -3.35 -3.99 -6.03
N SER A 425 -2.46 -4.94 -6.33
CA SER A 425 -1.71 -4.97 -7.58
C SER A 425 -2.17 -6.11 -8.49
N VAL A 426 -2.67 -5.77 -9.66
CA VAL A 426 -3.14 -6.75 -10.66
C VAL A 426 -1.98 -7.28 -11.49
N LYS A 427 -0.98 -6.44 -11.75
CA LYS A 427 0.20 -6.74 -12.56
C LYS A 427 1.48 -6.47 -11.78
N LEU A 428 2.57 -7.06 -12.25
CA LEU A 428 3.91 -6.87 -11.70
C LEU A 428 4.66 -5.84 -12.56
N TYR A 429 5.14 -4.76 -11.92
CA TYR A 429 5.88 -3.69 -12.58
C TYR A 429 7.34 -3.68 -12.15
N ASN A 430 8.23 -3.16 -13.02
CA ASN A 430 9.66 -2.99 -12.77
C ASN A 430 10.43 -4.30 -12.50
N HIS A 431 9.90 -5.46 -12.95
CA HIS A 431 10.56 -6.75 -12.74
C HIS A 431 11.27 -7.21 -14.02
N LYS A 432 12.31 -6.45 -14.39
CA LYS A 432 13.23 -6.74 -15.51
C LYS A 432 14.65 -6.91 -14.98
N ALA A 433 15.26 -8.04 -15.29
CA ALA A 433 16.63 -8.34 -14.88
C ALA A 433 17.64 -7.52 -15.69
N SER A 434 18.73 -7.11 -15.04
CA SER A 434 19.82 -6.44 -15.70
C SER A 434 20.49 -7.35 -16.74
N ASN A 435 20.88 -6.77 -17.88
CA ASN A 435 21.71 -7.46 -18.86
C ASN A 435 23.17 -7.48 -18.37
N HIS A 436 23.63 -8.63 -17.89
CA HIS A 436 25.00 -8.84 -17.45
C HIS A 436 25.87 -9.38 -18.58
N SER A 437 27.14 -8.97 -18.60
CA SER A 437 28.12 -9.53 -19.54
C SER A 437 28.32 -11.04 -19.28
N LYS A 438 28.72 -11.80 -20.31
CA LYS A 438 29.07 -13.22 -20.18
C LYS A 438 30.07 -13.46 -19.06
N ILE A 439 31.10 -12.64 -18.95
CA ILE A 439 32.13 -12.71 -17.89
C ILE A 439 31.49 -12.53 -16.50
N ALA A 440 30.50 -11.63 -16.35
CA ALA A 440 29.83 -11.44 -15.06
C ALA A 440 28.97 -12.66 -14.69
N ILE A 441 28.27 -13.24 -15.65
CA ILE A 441 27.47 -14.46 -15.46
C ILE A 441 28.36 -15.65 -15.10
N GLU A 442 29.48 -15.82 -15.81
CA GLU A 442 30.48 -16.86 -15.51
C GLU A 442 31.06 -16.71 -14.09
N LYS A 443 31.44 -15.49 -13.67
CA LYS A 443 31.89 -15.24 -12.29
C LYS A 443 30.80 -15.59 -11.27
N LEU A 444 29.58 -15.19 -11.51
CA LEU A 444 28.48 -15.52 -10.61
C LEU A 444 28.19 -17.03 -10.55
N SER A 445 28.34 -17.76 -11.67
CA SER A 445 28.18 -19.23 -11.67
C SER A 445 29.21 -19.99 -10.83
N MET A 446 30.40 -19.39 -10.62
CA MET A 446 31.45 -19.93 -9.75
C MET A 446 31.19 -19.63 -8.26
N ILE A 447 30.29 -18.69 -7.93
CA ILE A 447 29.97 -18.32 -6.57
C ILE A 447 28.77 -19.15 -6.12
N PRO A 448 28.92 -20.04 -5.12
CA PRO A 448 27.81 -20.82 -4.60
C PRO A 448 26.67 -19.94 -4.06
N PRO A 449 25.44 -20.48 -3.91
CA PRO A 449 24.35 -19.77 -3.26
C PRO A 449 24.78 -19.13 -1.94
N GLU A 450 24.34 -17.87 -1.73
CA GLU A 450 24.55 -17.10 -0.49
C GLU A 450 26.02 -16.74 -0.16
N LYS A 451 26.96 -17.08 -1.01
CA LYS A 451 28.40 -16.78 -0.85
C LYS A 451 28.79 -15.51 -1.63
N GLY A 452 30.03 -15.18 -1.62
CA GLY A 452 30.57 -13.98 -2.26
C GLY A 452 31.91 -14.20 -2.95
N LYS A 453 32.59 -13.09 -3.19
CA LYS A 453 33.85 -13.02 -3.93
C LYS A 453 34.97 -13.91 -3.35
N GLU A 454 34.89 -14.27 -2.09
CA GLU A 454 35.83 -15.17 -1.41
C GLU A 454 35.90 -16.58 -2.05
N CYS A 455 34.85 -16.95 -2.80
CA CYS A 455 34.78 -18.21 -3.54
C CYS A 455 35.38 -18.11 -4.95
N LEU A 456 35.73 -16.92 -5.42
CA LEU A 456 36.36 -16.73 -6.73
C LEU A 456 37.87 -16.92 -6.64
N PRO A 457 38.52 -17.44 -7.70
CA PRO A 457 39.98 -17.36 -7.87
C PRO A 457 40.49 -15.91 -7.73
N LYS A 458 41.64 -15.70 -7.10
CA LYS A 458 42.18 -14.37 -6.80
C LYS A 458 42.33 -13.50 -8.05
N GLU A 459 42.65 -14.10 -9.18
CA GLU A 459 42.82 -13.45 -10.49
C GLU A 459 41.52 -12.81 -10.98
N LEU A 460 40.36 -13.35 -10.52
CA LEU A 460 39.03 -12.87 -10.89
C LEU A 460 38.48 -11.83 -9.93
N HIS A 461 39.14 -11.52 -8.80
CA HIS A 461 38.62 -10.54 -7.82
C HIS A 461 38.52 -9.12 -8.37
N GLY A 462 39.32 -8.75 -9.38
CA GLY A 462 39.35 -7.39 -9.95
C GLY A 462 39.99 -6.38 -8.98
N LYS A 463 39.93 -5.09 -9.36
CA LYS A 463 40.59 -3.98 -8.59
C LYS A 463 39.77 -3.51 -7.38
N GLN A 464 38.64 -4.11 -7.09
CA GLN A 464 37.71 -3.65 -6.05
C GLN A 464 38.20 -4.07 -4.66
N LYS A 465 38.31 -3.08 -3.76
CA LYS A 465 38.86 -3.27 -2.39
C LYS A 465 37.86 -3.84 -1.39
N PHE A 466 36.55 -3.68 -1.64
CA PHE A 466 35.49 -4.10 -0.68
C PHE A 466 35.29 -5.61 -0.70
N SER A 467 35.20 -6.23 0.47
CA SER A 467 34.98 -7.66 0.65
C SER A 467 33.58 -8.09 0.18
N SER A 468 32.58 -7.22 0.27
CA SER A 468 31.18 -7.49 -0.09
C SER A 468 30.90 -7.55 -1.59
N THR A 469 31.86 -7.17 -2.46
CA THR A 469 31.66 -7.21 -3.92
C THR A 469 31.40 -8.63 -4.42
N TRP A 470 30.57 -8.77 -5.44
CA TRP A 470 30.09 -10.06 -5.98
C TRP A 470 29.28 -10.91 -4.99
N GLY A 471 28.92 -10.37 -3.82
CA GLY A 471 28.18 -11.10 -2.79
C GLY A 471 26.74 -11.39 -3.22
N ARG A 472 26.27 -12.60 -2.89
CA ARG A 472 24.89 -13.01 -3.00
C ARG A 472 24.12 -12.66 -1.72
N LEU A 473 22.86 -12.32 -1.83
CA LEU A 473 21.95 -12.21 -0.68
C LEU A 473 21.79 -13.56 0.01
N VAL A 474 21.43 -13.56 1.29
CA VAL A 474 21.14 -14.76 2.07
C VAL A 474 19.62 -14.89 2.20
N TRP A 475 19.08 -16.08 1.88
CA TRP A 475 17.64 -16.29 1.84
C TRP A 475 16.93 -16.04 3.18
N ASP A 476 17.51 -16.56 4.25
CA ASP A 476 16.86 -16.63 5.55
C ASP A 476 17.31 -15.50 6.50
N GLU A 477 17.82 -14.41 5.92
CA GLU A 477 18.20 -13.18 6.60
C GLU A 477 17.55 -11.94 5.93
N PRO A 478 17.41 -10.81 6.64
CA PRO A 478 17.16 -9.52 6.02
C PRO A 478 18.31 -9.11 5.10
N SER A 479 18.05 -8.44 3.99
CA SER A 479 19.09 -7.96 3.09
C SER A 479 19.99 -6.93 3.76
N PRO A 480 21.25 -6.76 3.33
CA PRO A 480 22.01 -5.55 3.59
C PRO A 480 21.30 -4.31 3.05
N THR A 481 21.80 -3.10 3.38
CA THR A 481 21.29 -1.86 2.79
C THR A 481 21.35 -1.89 1.27
N ILE A 482 20.20 -1.75 0.61
CA ILE A 482 20.11 -1.59 -0.84
C ILE A 482 20.61 -0.19 -1.21
N ASP A 483 21.63 -0.13 -2.04
CA ASP A 483 22.25 1.11 -2.51
C ASP A 483 21.75 1.51 -3.92
N THR A 484 22.25 2.64 -4.43
CA THR A 484 21.87 3.16 -5.75
C THR A 484 22.52 2.41 -6.92
N ARG A 485 23.27 1.34 -6.69
CA ARG A 485 23.94 0.50 -7.68
C ARG A 485 23.68 -1.00 -7.50
N PHE A 486 22.58 -1.35 -6.88
CA PHE A 486 22.18 -2.75 -6.62
C PHE A 486 22.07 -3.59 -7.90
N ASP A 487 21.95 -2.96 -9.05
CA ASP A 487 21.82 -3.57 -10.37
C ASP A 487 23.16 -4.03 -10.98
N ALA A 488 24.28 -3.73 -10.34
CA ALA A 488 25.61 -4.10 -10.79
C ALA A 488 26.14 -5.30 -9.99
N ALA A 489 26.35 -6.43 -10.65
CA ALA A 489 26.79 -7.69 -10.01
C ALA A 489 28.07 -7.56 -9.19
N SER A 490 28.95 -6.64 -9.59
CA SER A 490 30.23 -6.37 -8.92
C SER A 490 30.13 -5.35 -7.77
N ASN A 491 28.95 -4.83 -7.46
CA ASN A 491 28.77 -3.80 -6.44
C ASN A 491 28.06 -4.37 -5.21
N GLY A 492 28.79 -4.49 -4.11
CA GLY A 492 28.24 -4.93 -2.84
C GLY A 492 27.67 -6.36 -2.84
N LYS A 493 26.79 -6.63 -1.87
CA LYS A 493 26.07 -7.88 -1.68
C LYS A 493 24.64 -7.73 -2.22
N ASN A 494 24.52 -7.61 -3.55
CA ASN A 494 23.26 -7.31 -4.25
C ASN A 494 22.89 -8.38 -5.30
N ASN A 495 23.61 -9.51 -5.36
CA ASN A 495 23.25 -10.57 -6.28
C ASN A 495 22.15 -11.46 -5.68
N HIS A 496 21.30 -11.97 -6.57
CA HIS A 496 20.26 -12.90 -6.19
C HIS A 496 20.85 -14.13 -5.46
N PRO A 497 20.19 -14.67 -4.42
CA PRO A 497 20.76 -15.76 -3.60
C PRO A 497 21.30 -16.95 -4.38
N PHE A 498 20.66 -17.33 -5.51
CA PHE A 498 21.15 -18.46 -6.34
C PHE A 498 21.16 -18.20 -7.85
N LEU A 499 20.37 -17.25 -8.39
CA LEU A 499 20.40 -16.91 -9.82
C LEU A 499 21.66 -16.11 -10.17
N ASN A 500 22.19 -16.28 -11.39
CA ASN A 500 23.42 -15.65 -11.82
C ASN A 500 23.19 -14.23 -12.34
N ARG A 501 22.60 -13.39 -11.48
CA ARG A 501 22.29 -11.98 -11.73
C ARG A 501 22.22 -11.17 -10.44
N SER A 502 22.31 -9.84 -10.59
CA SER A 502 21.89 -8.93 -9.53
C SER A 502 20.36 -8.96 -9.34
N ILE A 503 19.88 -8.44 -8.23
CA ILE A 503 18.43 -8.28 -8.02
C ILE A 503 17.83 -7.31 -9.01
N THR A 504 16.54 -7.51 -9.35
CA THR A 504 15.75 -6.61 -10.20
C THR A 504 15.31 -5.37 -9.42
N ALA A 505 14.80 -4.36 -10.11
CA ALA A 505 14.25 -3.17 -9.47
C ALA A 505 13.04 -3.51 -8.57
N ARG A 506 12.16 -4.45 -8.98
CA ARG A 506 11.03 -4.90 -8.16
C ARG A 506 11.48 -5.68 -6.93
N GLU A 507 12.45 -6.56 -7.06
CA GLU A 507 13.04 -7.25 -5.92
C GLU A 507 13.64 -6.26 -4.92
N ALA A 508 14.41 -5.29 -5.39
CA ALA A 508 14.96 -4.22 -4.55
C ALA A 508 13.87 -3.35 -3.89
N ALA A 509 12.81 -3.01 -4.64
CA ALA A 509 11.68 -2.25 -4.12
C ALA A 509 10.95 -2.99 -3.01
N ARG A 510 10.72 -4.31 -3.14
CA ARG A 510 10.14 -5.12 -2.07
C ARG A 510 11.05 -5.24 -0.85
N LEU A 511 12.37 -5.32 -1.04
CA LEU A 511 13.33 -5.27 0.06
C LEU A 511 13.35 -3.91 0.76
N GLN A 512 12.93 -2.85 0.08
CA GLN A 512 12.67 -1.51 0.64
C GLN A 512 11.23 -1.34 1.13
N SER A 513 10.40 -2.39 1.12
CA SER A 513 8.98 -2.39 1.53
C SER A 513 8.02 -1.55 0.67
N PHE A 514 8.36 -1.26 -0.58
CA PHE A 514 7.39 -0.78 -1.55
C PHE A 514 6.49 -1.92 -2.01
N ASP A 515 5.18 -1.73 -1.96
CA ASP A 515 4.24 -2.70 -2.51
C ASP A 515 4.25 -2.68 -4.05
N ASP A 516 3.70 -3.73 -4.67
CA ASP A 516 3.83 -3.94 -6.12
C ASP A 516 3.03 -2.95 -6.96
N LYS A 517 2.03 -2.27 -6.36
CA LYS A 517 1.28 -1.21 -7.04
C LYS A 517 2.08 0.08 -7.18
N PHE A 518 3.17 0.26 -6.41
CA PHE A 518 4.07 1.40 -6.55
C PHE A 518 4.95 1.22 -7.79
N ILE A 519 4.83 2.13 -8.76
CA ILE A 519 5.52 2.04 -10.06
C ILE A 519 6.63 3.09 -10.12
N PHE A 520 7.84 2.66 -10.46
CA PHE A 520 8.98 3.55 -10.66
C PHE A 520 9.13 3.89 -12.15
N TYR A 521 9.21 5.17 -12.45
CA TYR A 521 9.39 5.69 -13.82
C TYR A 521 10.79 6.25 -14.02
N GLY A 522 11.24 6.22 -15.28
CA GLY A 522 12.56 6.69 -15.68
C GLY A 522 13.40 5.58 -16.33
N ASN A 523 14.66 5.92 -16.63
CA ASN A 523 15.61 4.94 -17.10
C ASN A 523 16.16 4.08 -15.94
N LYS A 524 16.98 3.08 -16.26
CA LYS A 524 17.55 2.17 -15.26
C LYS A 524 18.32 2.89 -14.14
N VAL A 525 19.04 3.98 -14.46
CA VAL A 525 19.80 4.76 -13.47
C VAL A 525 18.86 5.52 -12.56
N ASP A 526 17.80 6.11 -13.12
CA ASP A 526 16.79 6.82 -12.35
C ASP A 526 16.10 5.88 -11.35
N ILE A 527 15.63 4.72 -11.82
CA ILE A 527 14.90 3.74 -11.00
C ILE A 527 15.74 3.22 -9.83
N ARG A 528 17.00 2.84 -10.09
CA ARG A 528 17.87 2.35 -9.01
C ARG A 528 18.24 3.44 -7.99
N THR A 529 18.38 4.70 -8.45
CA THR A 529 18.65 5.84 -7.57
C THR A 529 17.42 6.13 -6.69
N GLN A 530 16.22 6.08 -7.26
CA GLN A 530 14.96 6.22 -6.53
C GLN A 530 14.83 5.19 -5.41
N ILE A 531 15.03 3.91 -5.73
CA ILE A 531 14.91 2.82 -4.76
C ILE A 531 16.02 2.89 -3.70
N GLY A 532 17.28 3.09 -4.10
CA GLY A 532 18.41 3.07 -3.18
C GLY A 532 18.41 4.23 -2.17
N ASN A 533 17.90 5.40 -2.57
CA ASN A 533 17.83 6.57 -1.69
C ASN A 533 16.57 6.61 -0.82
N ALA A 534 15.55 5.83 -1.15
CA ALA A 534 14.27 5.91 -0.48
C ALA A 534 14.31 5.59 1.03
N VAL A 535 13.45 6.24 1.77
CA VAL A 535 13.03 5.79 3.11
C VAL A 535 12.02 4.66 2.92
N PRO A 536 12.22 3.50 3.59
CA PRO A 536 11.29 2.38 3.45
C PRO A 536 9.88 2.73 3.95
N PRO A 537 8.83 2.48 3.14
CA PRO A 537 7.45 2.83 3.51
C PRO A 537 6.96 2.22 4.84
N LEU A 538 7.35 1.00 5.20
CA LEU A 538 6.96 0.41 6.50
C LEU A 538 7.63 1.11 7.68
N LEU A 539 8.86 1.63 7.51
CA LEU A 539 9.53 2.42 8.55
C LEU A 539 8.81 3.77 8.74
N SER A 540 8.47 4.45 7.63
CA SER A 540 7.71 5.71 7.71
C SER A 540 6.33 5.50 8.31
N LYS A 541 5.66 4.38 8.00
CA LYS A 541 4.39 4.02 8.64
C LYS A 541 4.53 3.86 10.14
N ALA A 542 5.58 3.19 10.62
CA ALA A 542 5.81 3.05 12.06
C ALA A 542 6.00 4.41 12.75
N ILE A 543 6.66 5.36 12.08
CA ILE A 543 6.80 6.74 12.59
C ILE A 543 5.45 7.44 12.62
N ALA A 544 4.61 7.31 11.58
CA ALA A 544 3.26 7.88 11.54
C ALA A 544 2.40 7.33 12.68
N ASP A 545 2.38 6.01 12.88
CA ASP A 545 1.62 5.35 13.94
C ASP A 545 2.06 5.84 15.33
N GLN A 546 3.37 6.06 15.54
CA GLN A 546 3.91 6.59 16.78
C GLN A 546 3.49 8.05 17.03
N ILE A 547 3.58 8.89 16.00
CA ILE A 547 3.13 10.29 16.09
C ILE A 547 1.63 10.34 16.38
N GLU A 548 0.83 9.52 15.71
CA GLU A 548 -0.61 9.42 15.99
C GLU A 548 -0.87 9.06 17.44
N ASN A 549 -0.26 7.99 17.93
CA ASN A 549 -0.46 7.49 19.29
C ASN A 549 -0.09 8.52 20.38
N GLU A 550 1.00 9.27 20.19
CA GLU A 550 1.46 10.21 21.21
C GLU A 550 0.91 11.62 21.02
N TYR A 551 0.60 12.06 19.79
CA TYR A 551 0.17 13.44 19.54
C TYR A 551 -1.35 13.60 19.56
N LEU A 552 -2.10 12.59 19.13
CA LEU A 552 -3.56 12.66 19.02
C LEU A 552 -4.30 12.05 20.22
N ASN A 553 -3.64 11.22 21.02
CA ASN A 553 -4.14 10.63 22.25
C ASN A 553 -3.44 11.26 23.46
#